data_a923c17caaf2d08f293134951ff61dc7
#
_entry.id   a923c17caaf2d08f293134951ff61dc7
#
_cell.length_a   1.000
_cell.length_b   1.000
_cell.length_c   1.000
_cell.angle_alpha   90.00
_cell.angle_beta   90.00
_cell.angle_gamma   90.00
#
_symmetry.space_group_name_H-M   'P 1'
#
loop_
_entity.id
_entity.type
_entity.pdbx_description
1 polymer ?
#
loop_
_entity_poly.entity_id
_entity_poly.type
_entity_poly.pdbx_seq_one_letter_code
_entity_poly.pdbx_strand_id
1 'polypeptide(L)'
;MCRSKLEPNVLSLDIPFLEQIKLGGEATGTTINPVSIGGSEEFEAAFAAMEKDRPDAVIVQPSLPSRRAAELALKQRVPAVSVPRWFAEQGGLMSYSPRYADLFRKAAVYVDKILKGAHPADLPVEQPTHFELVINMKTAKALGLTIPESFVLRADEVIE
;
A
#
# COMPACT_ATOMS: atom_id res chain seq x y z
N MET A 1 12.33 18.32 20.42
CA MET A 1 12.14 16.87 20.32
C MET A 1 10.65 16.63 20.06
N CYS A 2 10.24 16.76 18.80
CA CYS A 2 8.84 16.65 18.40
C CYS A 2 8.59 15.20 17.96
N ARG A 3 8.03 14.38 18.84
CA ARG A 3 7.46 13.09 18.44
C ARG A 3 6.08 13.39 17.84
N SER A 4 6.03 13.57 16.53
CA SER A 4 4.76 13.48 15.84
C SER A 4 4.30 12.02 15.94
N LYS A 5 3.23 11.77 16.68
CA LYS A 5 2.51 10.50 16.59
C LYS A 5 1.85 10.48 15.23
N LEU A 6 2.49 9.75 14.29
CA LEU A 6 1.84 9.46 13.01
C LEU A 6 0.66 8.53 13.30
N GLU A 7 -0.54 8.95 12.92
CA GLU A 7 -1.75 8.14 13.06
C GLU A 7 -2.34 7.84 11.66
N PRO A 8 -1.83 6.79 10.96
CA PRO A 8 -2.42 6.39 9.69
C PRO A 8 -3.75 5.67 9.89
N ASN A 9 -4.74 6.01 9.08
CA ASN A 9 -5.97 5.25 8.97
C ASN A 9 -5.82 4.17 7.89
N VAL A 10 -6.34 2.98 8.15
CA VAL A 10 -6.34 1.85 7.23
C VAL A 10 -7.76 1.58 6.77
N LEU A 11 -7.98 1.72 5.47
CA LEU A 11 -9.22 1.28 4.82
C LEU A 11 -9.09 -0.21 4.52
N SER A 12 -9.78 -1.08 5.26
CA SER A 12 -9.63 -2.53 5.10
C SER A 12 -10.89 -3.32 5.48
N LEU A 13 -11.07 -4.44 4.75
CA LEU A 13 -11.97 -5.54 5.10
C LEU A 13 -11.21 -6.85 5.38
N ASP A 14 -9.88 -6.89 5.19
CA ASP A 14 -9.06 -8.10 5.32
C ASP A 14 -8.39 -8.14 6.70
N ILE A 15 -8.90 -8.99 7.59
CA ILE A 15 -8.42 -9.11 8.97
C ILE A 15 -6.92 -9.45 9.05
N PRO A 16 -6.37 -10.45 8.31
CA PRO A 16 -4.94 -10.73 8.34
C PRO A 16 -4.06 -9.56 7.90
N PHE A 17 -4.46 -8.80 6.88
CA PHE A 17 -3.76 -7.61 6.44
C PHE A 17 -3.74 -6.53 7.52
N LEU A 18 -4.88 -6.29 8.16
CA LEU A 18 -5.01 -5.31 9.24
C LEU A 18 -4.15 -5.68 10.47
N GLU A 19 -4.13 -6.95 10.86
CA GLU A 19 -3.32 -7.42 11.97
C GLU A 19 -1.82 -7.18 11.72
N GLN A 20 -1.31 -7.50 10.53
CA GLN A 20 0.09 -7.25 10.17
C GLN A 20 0.44 -5.76 10.19
N ILE A 21 -0.46 -4.90 9.72
CA ILE A 21 -0.24 -3.44 9.76
C ILE A 21 -0.23 -2.94 11.21
N LYS A 22 -1.13 -3.42 12.07
CA LYS A 22 -1.14 -3.07 13.49
C LYS A 22 0.15 -3.46 14.18
N LEU A 23 0.64 -4.69 13.97
CA LEU A 23 1.92 -5.15 14.51
C LEU A 23 3.08 -4.27 14.04
N GLY A 24 3.11 -3.89 12.76
CA GLY A 24 4.08 -2.94 12.23
C GLY A 24 3.97 -1.56 12.86
N GLY A 25 2.76 -1.09 13.11
CA GLY A 25 2.48 0.16 13.81
C GLY A 25 3.04 0.15 15.24
N GLU A 26 2.76 -0.90 16.00
CA GLU A 26 3.27 -1.08 17.35
C GLU A 26 4.80 -1.06 17.40
N ALA A 27 5.45 -1.76 16.46
CA ALA A 27 6.91 -1.82 16.36
C ALA A 27 7.55 -0.46 16.07
N THR A 28 6.82 0.45 15.39
CA THR A 28 7.30 1.79 15.01
C THR A 28 6.75 2.91 15.90
N GLY A 29 5.90 2.60 16.87
CA GLY A 29 5.22 3.58 17.70
C GLY A 29 4.15 4.38 16.94
N THR A 30 3.58 3.79 15.88
CA THR A 30 2.55 4.38 15.04
C THR A 30 1.18 3.84 15.45
N THR A 31 0.21 4.74 15.67
CA THR A 31 -1.18 4.34 15.98
C THR A 31 -1.93 4.04 14.69
N ILE A 32 -2.54 2.87 14.59
CA ILE A 32 -3.32 2.45 13.42
C ILE A 32 -4.81 2.46 13.77
N ASN A 33 -5.57 3.30 13.08
CA ASN A 33 -7.03 3.40 13.21
C ASN A 33 -7.70 2.77 11.99
N PRO A 34 -8.30 1.57 12.10
CA PRO A 34 -8.95 0.94 10.96
C PRO A 34 -10.27 1.61 10.64
N VAL A 35 -10.52 1.82 9.34
CA VAL A 35 -11.81 2.26 8.81
C VAL A 35 -12.31 1.18 7.85
N SER A 36 -13.41 0.54 8.21
CA SER A 36 -14.05 -0.48 7.37
C SER A 36 -15.07 0.17 6.44
N ILE A 37 -15.08 -0.27 5.18
CA ILE A 37 -16.04 0.16 4.17
C ILE A 37 -16.66 -1.07 3.51
N GLY A 38 -17.98 -1.07 3.31
CA GLY A 38 -18.73 -2.18 2.71
C GLY A 38 -18.72 -2.17 1.17
N GLY A 39 -18.38 -1.03 0.56
CA GLY A 39 -18.38 -0.89 -0.89
C GLY A 39 -17.82 0.45 -1.38
N SER A 40 -17.74 0.60 -2.69
CA SER A 40 -17.19 1.81 -3.32
C SER A 40 -18.01 3.07 -3.06
N GLU A 41 -19.30 2.94 -2.79
CA GLU A 41 -20.21 4.01 -2.47
C GLU A 41 -19.96 4.63 -1.09
N GLU A 42 -19.29 3.91 -0.20
CA GLU A 42 -18.94 4.39 1.15
C GLU A 42 -17.61 5.15 1.20
N PHE A 43 -16.88 5.20 0.09
CA PHE A 43 -15.56 5.85 0.04
C PHE A 43 -15.60 7.31 0.46
N GLU A 44 -16.52 8.08 -0.12
CA GLU A 44 -16.67 9.50 0.19
C GLU A 44 -17.04 9.72 1.66
N ALA A 45 -17.92 8.89 2.20
CA ALA A 45 -18.33 8.97 3.61
C ALA A 45 -17.16 8.61 4.54
N ALA A 46 -16.38 7.59 4.20
CA ALA A 46 -15.20 7.17 4.97
C ALA A 46 -14.13 8.27 4.98
N PHE A 47 -13.80 8.85 3.83
CA PHE A 47 -12.86 9.96 3.76
C PHE A 47 -13.37 11.21 4.46
N ALA A 48 -14.69 11.54 4.36
CA ALA A 48 -15.29 12.64 5.11
C ALA A 48 -15.23 12.43 6.63
N ALA A 49 -15.38 11.18 7.10
CA ALA A 49 -15.22 10.86 8.50
C ALA A 49 -13.77 11.04 8.97
N MET A 50 -12.79 10.58 8.17
CA MET A 50 -11.34 10.73 8.44
C MET A 50 -10.90 12.20 8.49
N GLU A 51 -11.57 13.12 7.79
CA GLU A 51 -11.25 14.55 7.83
C GLU A 51 -11.33 15.13 9.24
N LYS A 52 -12.22 14.59 10.10
CA LYS A 52 -12.35 15.01 11.49
C LYS A 52 -11.17 14.57 12.35
N ASP A 53 -10.65 13.37 12.06
CA ASP A 53 -9.56 12.76 12.82
C ASP A 53 -8.19 13.24 12.35
N ARG A 54 -8.11 13.84 11.15
CA ARG A 54 -6.89 14.36 10.51
C ARG A 54 -5.72 13.38 10.59
N PRO A 55 -5.83 12.20 9.95
CA PRO A 55 -4.74 11.25 9.97
C PRO A 55 -3.51 11.80 9.25
N ASP A 56 -2.32 11.47 9.73
CA ASP A 56 -1.07 11.86 9.09
C ASP A 56 -0.84 11.15 7.76
N ALA A 57 -1.40 9.93 7.59
CA ALA A 57 -1.37 9.16 6.36
C ALA A 57 -2.51 8.15 6.30
N VAL A 58 -2.78 7.63 5.10
CA VAL A 58 -3.76 6.55 4.87
C VAL A 58 -3.08 5.38 4.18
N ILE A 59 -3.28 4.18 4.73
CA ILE A 59 -2.91 2.93 4.08
C ILE A 59 -4.16 2.37 3.41
N VAL A 60 -4.12 2.24 2.08
CA VAL A 60 -5.25 1.75 1.28
C VAL A 60 -5.06 0.27 0.98
N GLN A 61 -6.07 -0.54 1.31
CA GLN A 61 -6.04 -1.97 1.01
C GLN A 61 -6.06 -2.21 -0.51
N PRO A 62 -5.29 -3.20 -1.02
CA PRO A 62 -5.15 -3.45 -2.46
C PRO A 62 -6.45 -3.79 -3.21
N SER A 63 -7.45 -4.37 -2.51
CA SER A 63 -8.75 -4.74 -3.08
C SER A 63 -9.69 -3.54 -3.32
N LEU A 64 -9.35 -2.38 -2.78
CA LEU A 64 -10.16 -1.18 -2.92
C LEU A 64 -9.87 -0.42 -4.21
N PRO A 65 -10.82 0.39 -4.76
CA PRO A 65 -10.63 1.20 -5.95
C PRO A 65 -9.48 2.22 -5.79
N SER A 66 -8.29 1.85 -6.23
CA SER A 66 -7.02 2.58 -6.01
C SER A 66 -7.07 4.03 -6.48
N ARG A 67 -7.57 4.27 -7.70
CA ARG A 67 -7.66 5.62 -8.28
C ARG A 67 -8.54 6.53 -7.42
N ARG A 68 -9.72 6.06 -7.03
CA ARG A 68 -10.66 6.87 -6.26
C ARG A 68 -10.10 7.19 -4.87
N ALA A 69 -9.46 6.22 -4.22
CA ALA A 69 -8.80 6.43 -2.95
C ALA A 69 -7.66 7.47 -3.06
N ALA A 70 -6.83 7.39 -4.09
CA ALA A 70 -5.75 8.35 -4.33
C ALA A 70 -6.28 9.77 -4.58
N GLU A 71 -7.34 9.92 -5.39
CA GLU A 71 -7.99 11.22 -5.66
C GLU A 71 -8.54 11.87 -4.38
N LEU A 72 -9.25 11.10 -3.55
CA LEU A 72 -9.83 11.58 -2.30
C LEU A 72 -8.75 11.95 -1.28
N ALA A 73 -7.72 11.11 -1.13
CA ALA A 73 -6.58 11.39 -0.26
C ALA A 73 -5.86 12.68 -0.67
N LEU A 74 -5.59 12.85 -1.96
CA LEU A 74 -4.97 14.06 -2.48
C LEU A 74 -5.85 15.30 -2.26
N LYS A 75 -7.16 15.20 -2.47
CA LYS A 75 -8.12 16.28 -2.21
C LYS A 75 -8.10 16.74 -0.75
N GLN A 76 -7.97 15.81 0.18
CA GLN A 76 -7.86 16.10 1.61
C GLN A 76 -6.43 16.41 2.08
N ARG A 77 -5.46 16.39 1.16
CA ARG A 77 -4.03 16.57 1.45
C ARG A 77 -3.47 15.56 2.44
N VAL A 78 -3.95 14.33 2.38
CA VAL A 78 -3.48 13.21 3.21
C VAL A 78 -2.59 12.32 2.36
N PRO A 79 -1.35 12.03 2.78
CA PRO A 79 -0.48 11.07 2.12
C PRO A 79 -1.14 9.69 2.10
N ALA A 80 -1.24 9.07 0.92
CA ALA A 80 -1.82 7.75 0.79
C ALA A 80 -0.83 6.77 0.19
N VAL A 81 -0.75 5.58 0.79
CA VAL A 81 0.12 4.49 0.36
C VAL A 81 -0.69 3.22 0.18
N SER A 82 -0.23 2.33 -0.69
CA SER A 82 -0.83 1.00 -0.89
C SER A 82 0.23 -0.01 -1.31
N VAL A 83 -0.16 -1.28 -1.35
CA VAL A 83 0.73 -2.35 -1.80
C VAL A 83 0.97 -2.28 -3.31
N PRO A 84 -0.05 -2.25 -4.20
CA PRO A 84 0.17 -2.44 -5.63
C PRO A 84 0.83 -1.22 -6.29
N ARG A 85 1.79 -1.46 -7.19
CA ARG A 85 2.53 -0.47 -7.97
C ARG A 85 1.61 0.56 -8.65
N TRP A 86 0.52 0.09 -9.27
CA TRP A 86 -0.42 0.96 -9.96
C TRP A 86 -1.10 2.00 -9.07
N PHE A 87 -1.06 1.83 -7.75
CA PHE A 87 -1.57 2.83 -6.82
C PHE A 87 -0.76 4.14 -6.90
N ALA A 88 0.57 4.04 -6.90
CA ALA A 88 1.43 5.22 -7.08
C ALA A 88 1.27 5.83 -8.47
N GLU A 89 1.14 5.01 -9.53
CA GLU A 89 0.87 5.45 -10.91
C GLU A 89 -0.47 6.20 -11.05
N GLN A 90 -1.47 5.84 -10.24
CA GLN A 90 -2.81 6.44 -10.23
C GLN A 90 -2.93 7.66 -9.31
N GLY A 91 -1.83 8.15 -8.76
CA GLY A 91 -1.80 9.36 -7.94
C GLY A 91 -1.63 9.15 -6.43
N GLY A 92 -1.47 7.92 -5.97
CA GLY A 92 -1.01 7.66 -4.60
C GLY A 92 0.41 8.19 -4.37
N LEU A 93 0.80 8.39 -3.11
CA LEU A 93 2.12 8.89 -2.78
C LEU A 93 3.19 7.85 -3.07
N MET A 94 2.98 6.63 -2.63
CA MET A 94 3.93 5.53 -2.84
C MET A 94 3.26 4.16 -2.80
N SER A 95 3.96 3.17 -3.32
CA SER A 95 3.62 1.77 -3.16
C SER A 95 4.85 0.95 -2.81
N TYR A 96 4.63 -0.12 -2.05
CA TYR A 96 5.66 -1.10 -1.74
C TYR A 96 5.08 -2.50 -1.87
N SER A 97 5.56 -3.26 -2.84
CA SER A 97 5.01 -4.57 -3.19
C SER A 97 6.08 -5.58 -3.61
N PRO A 98 5.77 -6.89 -3.51
CA PRO A 98 6.53 -7.86 -4.27
C PRO A 98 6.51 -7.52 -5.76
N ARG A 99 7.62 -7.80 -6.46
CA ARG A 99 7.68 -7.65 -7.91
C ARG A 99 6.79 -8.71 -8.57
N TYR A 100 5.60 -8.31 -9.01
CA TYR A 100 4.59 -9.21 -9.59
C TYR A 100 5.10 -10.01 -10.78
N ALA A 101 5.97 -9.44 -11.62
CA ALA A 101 6.57 -10.15 -12.74
C ALA A 101 7.33 -11.42 -12.30
N ASP A 102 8.02 -11.37 -11.16
CA ASP A 102 8.75 -12.51 -10.63
C ASP A 102 7.79 -13.58 -10.07
N LEU A 103 6.69 -13.14 -9.43
CA LEU A 103 5.64 -14.04 -8.95
C LEU A 103 4.97 -14.79 -10.11
N PHE A 104 4.65 -14.09 -11.20
CA PHE A 104 4.05 -14.73 -12.37
C PHE A 104 5.01 -15.68 -13.07
N ARG A 105 6.32 -15.37 -13.16
CA ARG A 105 7.31 -16.32 -13.68
C ARG A 105 7.39 -17.58 -12.84
N LYS A 106 7.39 -17.44 -11.50
CA LYS A 106 7.39 -18.59 -10.59
C LYS A 106 6.11 -19.41 -10.73
N ALA A 107 4.95 -18.77 -10.83
CA ALA A 107 3.67 -19.45 -11.07
C ALA A 107 3.70 -20.27 -12.38
N ALA A 108 4.26 -19.74 -13.46
CA ALA A 108 4.41 -20.45 -14.72
C ALA A 108 5.31 -21.71 -14.58
N VAL A 109 6.38 -21.63 -13.78
CA VAL A 109 7.24 -22.79 -13.48
C VAL A 109 6.46 -23.87 -12.71
N TYR A 110 5.58 -23.48 -11.79
CA TYR A 110 4.75 -24.44 -11.06
C TYR A 110 3.72 -25.09 -11.97
N VAL A 111 3.08 -24.32 -12.85
CA VAL A 111 2.16 -24.87 -13.86
C VAL A 111 2.88 -25.91 -14.73
N ASP A 112 4.08 -25.60 -15.24
CA ASP A 112 4.87 -26.53 -16.04
C ASP A 112 5.18 -27.83 -15.29
N LYS A 113 5.61 -27.75 -14.03
CA LYS A 113 5.87 -28.94 -13.18
C LYS A 113 4.62 -29.79 -13.00
N ILE A 114 3.46 -29.18 -12.72
CA ILE A 114 2.19 -29.89 -12.53
C ILE A 114 1.76 -30.57 -13.82
N LEU A 115 1.87 -29.88 -14.95
CA LEU A 115 1.54 -30.47 -16.26
C LEU A 115 2.46 -31.64 -16.62
N LYS A 116 3.69 -31.68 -16.08
CA LYS A 116 4.64 -32.79 -16.21
C LYS A 116 4.44 -33.90 -15.18
N GLY A 117 3.39 -33.82 -14.35
CA GLY A 117 2.99 -34.85 -13.40
C GLY A 117 3.48 -34.63 -11.95
N ALA A 118 4.06 -33.49 -11.62
CA ALA A 118 4.34 -33.19 -10.22
C ALA A 118 3.06 -32.95 -9.42
N HIS A 119 3.01 -33.51 -8.21
CA HIS A 119 1.86 -33.31 -7.33
C HIS A 119 1.90 -31.93 -6.70
N PRO A 120 0.81 -31.13 -6.71
CA PRO A 120 0.81 -29.78 -6.13
C PRO A 120 1.23 -29.74 -4.65
N ALA A 121 0.89 -30.78 -3.88
CA ALA A 121 1.24 -30.89 -2.46
C ALA A 121 2.75 -31.04 -2.21
N ASP A 122 3.51 -31.52 -3.21
CA ASP A 122 4.96 -31.72 -3.11
C ASP A 122 5.76 -30.50 -3.57
N LEU A 123 5.08 -29.47 -4.09
CA LEU A 123 5.73 -28.25 -4.52
C LEU A 123 6.02 -27.33 -3.31
N PRO A 124 7.22 -26.76 -3.21
CA PRO A 124 7.57 -25.89 -2.10
C PRO A 124 6.76 -24.58 -2.11
N VAL A 125 6.38 -24.09 -0.93
CA VAL A 125 5.83 -22.74 -0.80
C VAL A 125 7.00 -21.74 -0.84
N GLU A 126 7.02 -20.90 -1.86
CA GLU A 126 8.06 -19.88 -2.01
C GLU A 126 7.53 -18.51 -1.62
N GLN A 127 8.35 -17.76 -0.87
CA GLN A 127 8.08 -16.36 -0.57
C GLN A 127 8.70 -15.44 -1.62
N PRO A 128 8.11 -14.25 -1.85
CA PRO A 128 8.75 -13.21 -2.65
C PRO A 128 10.11 -12.82 -2.05
N THR A 129 11.11 -12.68 -2.89
CA THR A 129 12.45 -12.23 -2.48
C THR A 129 12.79 -10.84 -2.99
N HIS A 130 12.06 -10.35 -4.01
CA HIS A 130 12.24 -9.03 -4.57
C HIS A 130 10.99 -8.20 -4.33
N PHE A 131 11.19 -7.04 -3.73
CA PHE A 131 10.16 -6.03 -3.52
C PHE A 131 10.55 -4.78 -4.30
N GLU A 132 9.55 -4.01 -4.73
CA GLU A 132 9.77 -2.73 -5.38
C GLU A 132 9.08 -1.60 -4.62
N LEU A 133 9.81 -0.51 -4.45
CA LEU A 133 9.33 0.75 -3.91
C LEU A 133 9.15 1.74 -5.06
N VAL A 134 7.92 2.20 -5.27
CA VAL A 134 7.61 3.26 -6.23
C VAL A 134 7.18 4.51 -5.48
N ILE A 135 7.76 5.66 -5.82
CA ILE A 135 7.45 6.96 -5.21
C ILE A 135 6.93 7.91 -6.29
N ASN A 136 5.79 8.55 -6.03
CA ASN A 136 5.24 9.57 -6.92
C ASN A 136 5.61 10.98 -6.40
N MET A 137 6.61 11.58 -7.03
CA MET A 137 7.08 12.93 -6.67
C MET A 137 6.11 14.03 -7.08
N LYS A 138 5.26 13.82 -8.10
CA LYS A 138 4.15 14.74 -8.43
C LYS A 138 3.18 14.85 -7.26
N THR A 139 2.80 13.70 -6.71
CA THR A 139 1.91 13.63 -5.55
C THR A 139 2.59 14.20 -4.30
N ALA A 140 3.86 13.89 -4.05
CA ALA A 140 4.62 14.48 -2.95
C ALA A 140 4.62 16.02 -3.03
N LYS A 141 4.92 16.56 -4.21
CA LYS A 141 4.91 18.02 -4.47
C LYS A 141 3.51 18.63 -4.27
N ALA A 142 2.46 17.97 -4.75
CA ALA A 142 1.08 18.45 -4.58
C ALA A 142 0.63 18.47 -3.12
N LEU A 143 1.14 17.53 -2.31
CA LEU A 143 0.92 17.47 -0.86
C LEU A 143 1.80 18.44 -0.07
N GLY A 144 2.80 19.06 -0.70
CA GLY A 144 3.78 19.91 -0.03
C GLY A 144 4.80 19.12 0.79
N LEU A 145 5.01 17.85 0.47
CA LEU A 145 5.94 16.96 1.16
C LEU A 145 7.33 17.02 0.53
N THR A 146 8.34 17.08 1.36
CA THR A 146 9.75 16.90 0.96
C THR A 146 10.16 15.48 1.30
N ILE A 147 10.40 14.67 0.28
CA ILE A 147 10.93 13.32 0.46
C ILE A 147 12.45 13.41 0.57
N PRO A 148 13.07 12.88 1.65
CA PRO A 148 14.52 12.91 1.80
C PRO A 148 15.21 12.18 0.64
N GLU A 149 16.30 12.75 0.12
CA GLU A 149 17.07 12.15 -0.98
C GLU A 149 17.51 10.71 -0.69
N SER A 150 17.93 10.45 0.55
CA SER A 150 18.30 9.10 1.01
C SER A 150 17.16 8.08 0.90
N PHE A 151 15.90 8.54 0.92
CA PHE A 151 14.74 7.69 0.73
C PHE A 151 14.42 7.52 -0.75
N VAL A 152 14.53 8.59 -1.55
CA VAL A 152 14.35 8.55 -3.01
C VAL A 152 15.36 7.61 -3.66
N LEU A 153 16.62 7.64 -3.22
CA LEU A 153 17.67 6.74 -3.71
C LEU A 153 17.41 5.24 -3.45
N ARG A 154 16.49 4.92 -2.57
CA ARG A 154 16.08 3.53 -2.29
C ARG A 154 14.88 3.09 -3.13
N ALA A 155 14.26 4.00 -3.85
CA ALA A 155 13.14 3.68 -4.73
C ALA A 155 13.65 2.96 -5.99
N ASP A 156 12.91 1.93 -6.40
CA ASP A 156 13.14 1.24 -7.68
C ASP A 156 12.62 2.08 -8.84
N GLU A 157 11.61 2.92 -8.57
CA GLU A 157 11.07 3.86 -9.54
C GLU A 157 10.59 5.15 -8.88
N VAL A 158 10.82 6.26 -9.58
CA VAL A 158 10.37 7.60 -9.19
C VAL A 158 9.52 8.17 -10.33
N ILE A 159 8.27 8.52 -10.04
CA ILE A 159 7.32 9.13 -10.98
C ILE A 159 7.45 10.65 -10.85
N GLU A 160 7.94 11.30 -11.91
CA GLU A 160 8.15 12.76 -12.00
C GLU A 160 7.08 13.44 -12.85
#